data_c1682aec0061e7a03857932cb4758a77
#
_entry.id   c1682aec0061e7a03857932cb4758a77
#
_cell.length_a   1.000
_cell.length_b   1.000
_cell.length_c   1.000
_cell.angle_alpha   90.00
_cell.angle_beta   90.00
_cell.angle_gamma   90.00
#
_symmetry.space_group_name_H-M   'P 1'
#
loop_
_entity.id
_entity.type
_entity.pdbx_description
1 polymer ?
#
loop_
_entity_poly.entity_id
_entity_poly.type
_entity_poly.pdbx_seq_one_letter_code
_entity_poly.pdbx_strand_id
1 'polypeptide(L)'
;MTVNLVMARELLPAPSSPSVFLAGPTPDKSAPVPSWRPAAAAALDAQWTGDQPLTVLSPESRNGERADRYETQVDWETDARAAAMAILFWIPRDLRTLPGMTTNVEFGLDVSSGRAVLGCPPDCPNPERNRYLIYVARRHSVPVCETLPDTAAAALALVGAACSR
;
A
#
# COMPACT_ATOMS: atom_id res chain seq x y z
N MET A 1 16.71 4.09 11.36
CA MET A 1 15.76 3.65 10.32
C MET A 1 15.79 2.13 10.30
N THR A 2 14.73 1.52 10.76
CA THR A 2 14.56 0.05 10.82
C THR A 2 13.84 -0.50 9.57
N VAL A 3 13.44 0.40 8.66
CA VAL A 3 12.73 0.08 7.43
C VAL A 3 13.65 0.09 6.22
N ASN A 4 13.63 -0.99 5.43
CA ASN A 4 14.24 -1.08 4.12
C ASN A 4 13.22 -0.70 3.04
N LEU A 5 13.47 0.38 2.28
CA LEU A 5 12.60 0.79 1.20
C LEU A 5 13.06 0.17 -0.13
N VAL A 6 12.19 -0.66 -0.70
CA VAL A 6 12.35 -1.27 -2.03
C VAL A 6 11.39 -0.56 -2.99
N MET A 7 11.94 0.01 -4.04
CA MET A 7 11.18 0.77 -5.05
C MET A 7 10.85 -0.12 -6.25
N ALA A 8 9.96 0.36 -7.11
CA ALA A 8 9.56 -0.37 -8.31
C ALA A 8 10.76 -0.87 -9.12
N ARG A 9 10.69 -2.14 -9.54
CA ARG A 9 11.68 -2.86 -10.36
C ARG A 9 13.00 -3.17 -9.65
N GLU A 10 13.13 -2.85 -8.36
CA GLU A 10 14.22 -3.34 -7.53
C GLU A 10 13.97 -4.79 -7.09
N LEU A 11 15.01 -5.45 -6.59
CA LEU A 11 14.92 -6.83 -6.13
C LEU A 11 13.96 -6.97 -4.94
N LEU A 12 13.03 -7.90 -5.05
CA LEU A 12 12.09 -8.20 -3.97
C LEU A 12 12.80 -8.87 -2.78
N PRO A 13 12.26 -8.69 -1.55
CA PRO A 13 12.83 -9.33 -0.36
C PRO A 13 12.75 -10.86 -0.45
N ALA A 14 13.57 -11.53 0.35
CA ALA A 14 13.49 -12.97 0.50
C ALA A 14 12.09 -13.38 1.02
N PRO A 15 11.58 -14.55 0.61
CA PRO A 15 10.35 -15.10 1.14
C PRO A 15 10.36 -15.11 2.69
N SER A 16 9.23 -14.84 3.31
CA SER A 16 9.06 -14.77 4.77
C SER A 16 9.77 -13.61 5.47
N SER A 17 10.34 -12.65 4.74
CA SER A 17 10.81 -11.40 5.35
C SER A 17 9.64 -10.50 5.72
N PRO A 18 9.65 -9.84 6.91
CA PRO A 18 8.63 -8.87 7.27
C PRO A 18 8.48 -7.80 6.18
N SER A 19 7.28 -7.67 5.61
CA SER A 19 7.10 -6.80 4.46
C SER A 19 5.68 -6.23 4.32
N VAL A 20 5.61 -4.99 3.86
CA VAL A 20 4.36 -4.26 3.58
C VAL A 20 4.44 -3.63 2.19
N PHE A 21 3.46 -3.91 1.33
CA PHE A 21 3.31 -3.22 0.05
C PHE A 21 2.42 -2.00 0.20
N LEU A 22 2.83 -0.86 -0.36
CA LEU A 22 2.09 0.41 -0.33
C LEU A 22 1.21 0.56 -1.58
N ALA A 23 -0.01 0.06 -1.51
CA ALA A 23 -1.02 0.17 -2.55
C ALA A 23 -1.84 1.46 -2.41
N GLY A 24 -2.14 2.10 -3.52
CA GLY A 24 -2.95 3.32 -3.52
C GLY A 24 -2.68 4.20 -4.73
N PRO A 25 -3.47 5.27 -4.91
CA PRO A 25 -3.37 6.12 -6.09
C PRO A 25 -1.99 6.78 -6.18
N THR A 26 -1.47 6.78 -7.41
CA THR A 26 -0.30 7.58 -7.77
C THR A 26 -0.78 8.93 -8.30
N PRO A 27 -0.09 10.03 -8.00
CA PRO A 27 -0.46 11.35 -8.50
C PRO A 27 -0.60 11.39 -10.02
N ASP A 28 -1.67 12.04 -10.50
CA ASP A 28 -1.88 12.25 -11.92
C ASP A 28 -0.81 13.21 -12.46
N LYS A 29 -0.30 12.94 -13.66
CA LYS A 29 0.74 13.76 -14.27
C LYS A 29 0.30 15.14 -14.67
N SER A 30 -0.97 15.27 -15.05
CA SER A 30 -1.57 16.55 -15.44
C SER A 30 -1.87 17.44 -14.22
N ALA A 31 -1.94 16.85 -13.03
CA ALA A 31 -2.21 17.54 -11.78
C ALA A 31 -1.31 16.96 -10.65
N PRO A 32 0.01 17.18 -10.71
CA PRO A 32 0.94 16.57 -9.77
C PRO A 32 0.73 17.10 -8.35
N VAL A 33 0.72 16.16 -7.39
CA VAL A 33 0.71 16.43 -5.95
C VAL A 33 1.80 15.58 -5.28
N PRO A 34 2.29 15.94 -4.10
CA PRO A 34 3.24 15.10 -3.37
C PRO A 34 2.71 13.68 -3.14
N SER A 35 3.59 12.70 -3.25
CA SER A 35 3.24 11.33 -2.91
C SER A 35 2.98 11.17 -1.41
N TRP A 36 1.98 10.38 -1.06
CA TRP A 36 1.67 10.00 0.32
C TRP A 36 2.58 8.86 0.84
N ARG A 37 3.26 8.13 -0.04
CA ARG A 37 4.06 6.95 0.31
C ARG A 37 5.25 7.21 1.23
N PRO A 38 5.97 8.33 1.12
CA PRO A 38 7.01 8.67 2.11
C PRO A 38 6.45 8.81 3.53
N ALA A 39 5.26 9.40 3.68
CA ALA A 39 4.61 9.51 4.99
C ALA A 39 4.16 8.14 5.53
N ALA A 40 3.70 7.25 4.65
CA ALA A 40 3.36 5.87 5.02
C ALA A 40 4.59 5.08 5.48
N ALA A 41 5.71 5.18 4.75
CA ALA A 41 6.96 4.54 5.15
C ALA A 41 7.47 5.07 6.51
N ALA A 42 7.37 6.37 6.75
CA ALA A 42 7.73 6.98 8.04
C ALA A 42 6.80 6.50 9.19
N ALA A 43 5.50 6.37 8.93
CA ALA A 43 4.55 5.85 9.91
C ALA A 43 4.82 4.37 10.27
N LEU A 44 5.20 3.56 9.29
CA LEU A 44 5.61 2.17 9.49
C LEU A 44 6.93 2.08 10.28
N ASP A 45 7.94 2.89 9.92
CA ASP A 45 9.23 2.94 10.62
C ASP A 45 9.08 3.34 12.10
N ALA A 46 8.24 4.33 12.37
CA ALA A 46 8.00 4.82 13.74
C ALA A 46 7.29 3.81 14.64
N GLN A 47 6.54 2.87 14.07
CA GLN A 47 5.72 1.90 14.80
C GLN A 47 6.29 0.47 14.75
N TRP A 48 7.28 0.20 13.90
CA TRP A 48 7.86 -1.13 13.79
C TRP A 48 8.73 -1.48 15.00
N THR A 49 8.44 -2.59 15.64
CA THR A 49 9.13 -3.08 16.86
C THR A 49 9.68 -4.50 16.70
N GLY A 50 9.63 -5.06 15.48
CA GLY A 50 10.15 -6.42 15.23
C GLY A 50 11.68 -6.46 15.21
N ASP A 51 12.23 -7.62 15.50
CA ASP A 51 13.69 -7.85 15.56
C ASP A 51 14.38 -7.81 14.18
N GLN A 52 13.63 -8.12 13.12
CA GLN A 52 14.14 -8.06 11.76
C GLN A 52 13.74 -6.72 11.10
N PRO A 53 14.54 -6.19 10.17
CA PRO A 53 14.17 -5.02 9.40
C PRO A 53 12.86 -5.23 8.63
N LEU A 54 11.94 -4.27 8.69
CA LEU A 54 10.74 -4.27 7.86
C LEU A 54 11.08 -3.82 6.44
N THR A 55 10.65 -4.56 5.44
CA THR A 55 10.74 -4.13 4.04
C THR A 55 9.44 -3.45 3.62
N VAL A 56 9.54 -2.21 3.16
CA VAL A 56 8.43 -1.45 2.57
C VAL A 56 8.59 -1.44 1.06
N LEU A 57 7.60 -2.01 0.36
CA LEU A 57 7.57 -2.13 -1.09
C LEU A 57 6.73 -0.98 -1.67
N SER A 58 7.36 -0.12 -2.47
CA SER A 58 6.71 1.03 -3.10
C SER A 58 6.66 0.86 -4.62
N PRO A 59 5.50 1.03 -5.27
CA PRO A 59 5.40 0.99 -6.73
C PRO A 59 5.97 2.23 -7.43
N GLU A 60 6.47 3.20 -6.67
CA GLU A 60 7.17 4.35 -7.22
C GLU A 60 8.61 4.00 -7.58
N SER A 61 9.13 4.64 -8.61
CA SER A 61 10.53 4.49 -9.01
C SER A 61 11.43 5.43 -8.21
N ARG A 62 12.60 4.96 -7.82
CA ARG A 62 13.55 5.72 -7.00
C ARG A 62 13.90 7.11 -7.58
N ASN A 63 14.06 7.21 -8.88
CA ASN A 63 14.43 8.44 -9.57
C ASN A 63 13.27 9.03 -10.41
N GLY A 64 12.03 8.58 -10.18
CA GLY A 64 10.88 8.98 -11.00
C GLY A 64 10.92 8.43 -12.43
N GLU A 65 11.88 7.55 -12.75
CA GLU A 65 12.03 6.93 -14.06
C GLU A 65 10.91 5.92 -14.31
N ARG A 66 10.37 5.96 -15.52
CA ARG A 66 9.37 4.99 -15.94
C ARG A 66 10.01 3.69 -16.39
N ALA A 67 9.27 2.60 -16.27
CA ALA A 67 9.61 1.38 -16.98
C ALA A 67 9.58 1.62 -18.50
N ASP A 68 10.51 1.02 -19.23
CA ASP A 68 10.53 1.06 -20.70
C ASP A 68 9.28 0.42 -21.28
N ARG A 69 8.74 -0.58 -20.58
CA ARG A 69 7.50 -1.27 -20.93
C ARG A 69 6.53 -1.22 -19.76
N TYR A 70 5.27 -0.91 -20.05
CA TYR A 70 4.20 -0.83 -19.05
C TYR A 70 4.02 -2.16 -18.28
N GLU A 71 4.08 -3.27 -19.02
CA GLU A 71 3.91 -4.62 -18.46
C GLU A 71 4.95 -4.92 -17.37
N THR A 72 6.20 -4.49 -17.55
CA THR A 72 7.27 -4.68 -16.55
C THR A 72 6.93 -4.05 -15.20
N GLN A 73 6.25 -2.91 -15.22
CA GLN A 73 5.76 -2.27 -13.98
C GLN A 73 4.63 -3.09 -13.33
N VAL A 74 3.65 -3.50 -14.15
CA VAL A 74 2.49 -4.29 -13.68
C VAL A 74 2.93 -5.64 -13.12
N ASP A 75 3.85 -6.32 -13.80
CA ASP A 75 4.40 -7.61 -13.36
C ASP A 75 5.11 -7.47 -12.00
N TRP A 76 5.99 -6.46 -11.87
CA TRP A 76 6.67 -6.20 -10.61
C TRP A 76 5.69 -5.88 -9.47
N GLU A 77 4.68 -5.03 -9.70
CA GLU A 77 3.66 -4.70 -8.70
C GLU A 77 2.86 -5.94 -8.29
N THR A 78 2.55 -6.81 -9.24
CA THR A 78 1.84 -8.07 -8.99
C THR A 78 2.66 -8.99 -8.11
N ASP A 79 3.94 -9.19 -8.45
CA ASP A 79 4.86 -10.02 -7.69
C ASP A 79 5.13 -9.44 -6.29
N ALA A 80 5.30 -8.13 -6.20
CA ALA A 80 5.52 -7.44 -4.93
C ALA A 80 4.31 -7.56 -3.98
N ARG A 81 3.08 -7.40 -4.49
CA ARG A 81 1.87 -7.64 -3.69
C ARG A 81 1.73 -9.11 -3.27
N ALA A 82 2.07 -10.04 -4.16
CA ALA A 82 2.05 -11.46 -3.84
C ALA A 82 3.07 -11.83 -2.75
N ALA A 83 4.27 -11.24 -2.78
CA ALA A 83 5.35 -11.50 -1.84
C ALA A 83 5.13 -10.80 -0.47
N ALA A 84 4.42 -9.69 -0.41
CA ALA A 84 4.23 -8.93 0.83
C ALA A 84 3.39 -9.67 1.87
N MET A 85 3.80 -9.58 3.15
CA MET A 85 3.03 -10.13 4.28
C MET A 85 1.76 -9.32 4.55
N ALA A 86 1.78 -8.01 4.30
CA ALA A 86 0.60 -7.15 4.36
C ALA A 86 0.57 -6.19 3.17
N ILE A 87 -0.64 -5.81 2.75
CA ILE A 87 -0.88 -4.83 1.68
C ILE A 87 -1.64 -3.66 2.30
N LEU A 88 -0.96 -2.54 2.43
CA LEU A 88 -1.52 -1.30 2.94
C LEU A 88 -2.11 -0.50 1.79
N PHE A 89 -3.44 -0.51 1.68
CA PHE A 89 -4.18 0.37 0.77
C PHE A 89 -4.45 1.69 1.49
N TRP A 90 -3.88 2.80 0.98
CA TRP A 90 -4.20 4.15 1.41
C TRP A 90 -4.80 4.94 0.26
N ILE A 91 -6.07 5.37 0.41
CA ILE A 91 -6.83 5.95 -0.70
C ILE A 91 -7.38 7.33 -0.32
N PRO A 92 -6.53 8.36 -0.32
CA PRO A 92 -6.94 9.76 -0.16
C PRO A 92 -7.58 10.26 -1.47
N ARG A 93 -8.80 9.79 -1.74
CA ARG A 93 -9.47 9.95 -3.03
C ARG A 93 -9.65 11.40 -3.45
N ASP A 94 -9.03 11.75 -4.56
CA ASP A 94 -9.28 12.97 -5.31
C ASP A 94 -9.38 12.60 -6.80
N LEU A 95 -10.55 12.78 -7.39
CA LEU A 95 -10.77 12.40 -8.79
C LEU A 95 -9.91 13.19 -9.78
N ARG A 96 -9.39 14.35 -9.37
CA ARG A 96 -8.53 15.19 -10.19
C ARG A 96 -7.04 14.85 -10.08
N THR A 97 -6.55 14.57 -8.87
CA THR A 97 -5.12 14.41 -8.60
C THR A 97 -4.72 12.97 -8.24
N LEU A 98 -5.63 12.22 -7.60
CA LEU A 98 -5.42 10.87 -7.09
C LEU A 98 -6.63 9.97 -7.40
N PRO A 99 -6.99 9.77 -8.68
CA PRO A 99 -8.21 9.06 -9.06
C PRO A 99 -8.23 7.59 -8.68
N GLY A 100 -7.07 6.90 -8.68
CA GLY A 100 -6.92 5.54 -8.16
C GLY A 100 -7.76 4.47 -8.87
N MET A 101 -7.89 4.55 -10.20
CA MET A 101 -8.66 3.57 -10.97
C MET A 101 -8.04 2.17 -10.87
N THR A 102 -6.73 2.06 -11.09
CA THR A 102 -5.98 0.80 -10.94
C THR A 102 -6.02 0.28 -9.50
N THR A 103 -5.95 1.17 -8.51
CA THR A 103 -6.04 0.81 -7.10
C THR A 103 -7.36 0.09 -6.77
N ASN A 104 -8.47 0.47 -7.41
CA ASN A 104 -9.74 -0.23 -7.20
C ASN A 104 -9.68 -1.69 -7.70
N VAL A 105 -9.01 -1.93 -8.83
CA VAL A 105 -8.81 -3.27 -9.39
C VAL A 105 -7.91 -4.09 -8.46
N GLU A 106 -6.77 -3.53 -8.05
CA GLU A 106 -5.83 -4.18 -7.12
C GLU A 106 -6.51 -4.56 -5.80
N PHE A 107 -7.29 -3.63 -5.22
CA PHE A 107 -8.04 -3.90 -4.00
C PHE A 107 -9.03 -5.06 -4.19
N GLY A 108 -9.74 -5.09 -5.31
CA GLY A 108 -10.66 -6.19 -5.64
C GLY A 108 -9.98 -7.55 -5.76
N LEU A 109 -8.73 -7.57 -6.28
CA LEU A 109 -7.93 -8.79 -6.38
C LEU A 109 -7.41 -9.28 -5.01
N ASP A 110 -7.07 -8.35 -4.12
CA ASP A 110 -6.38 -8.67 -2.85
C ASP A 110 -7.31 -8.69 -1.63
N VAL A 111 -8.55 -8.22 -1.74
CA VAL A 111 -9.49 -8.07 -0.60
C VAL A 111 -9.76 -9.37 0.15
N SER A 112 -9.73 -10.51 -0.53
CA SER A 112 -9.94 -11.83 0.08
C SER A 112 -8.65 -12.53 0.52
N SER A 113 -7.50 -11.91 0.34
CA SER A 113 -6.19 -12.53 0.64
C SER A 113 -5.89 -12.70 2.13
N GLY A 114 -6.63 -12.04 3.02
CA GLY A 114 -6.32 -11.96 4.45
C GLY A 114 -5.12 -11.08 4.79
N ARG A 115 -4.55 -10.38 3.79
CA ARG A 115 -3.35 -9.53 3.94
C ARG A 115 -3.61 -8.05 3.72
N ALA A 116 -4.81 -7.67 3.27
CA ALA A 116 -5.16 -6.30 2.98
C ALA A 116 -5.60 -5.52 4.21
N VAL A 117 -5.23 -4.24 4.25
CA VAL A 117 -5.78 -3.22 5.14
C VAL A 117 -6.22 -2.04 4.29
N LEU A 118 -7.35 -1.42 4.60
CA LEU A 118 -7.89 -0.29 3.84
C LEU A 118 -7.90 0.98 4.68
N GLY A 119 -7.17 2.00 4.24
CA GLY A 119 -7.22 3.36 4.78
C GLY A 119 -7.93 4.30 3.82
N CYS A 120 -8.97 4.97 4.32
CA CYS A 120 -9.77 5.94 3.57
C CYS A 120 -10.02 7.18 4.42
N PRO A 121 -9.20 8.26 4.28
CA PRO A 121 -9.40 9.47 5.06
C PRO A 121 -10.73 10.13 4.72
N PRO A 122 -11.57 10.48 5.75
CA PRO A 122 -12.88 11.08 5.52
C PRO A 122 -12.82 12.52 5.02
N ASP A 123 -11.69 13.19 5.21
CA ASP A 123 -11.43 14.57 4.83
C ASP A 123 -10.79 14.72 3.42
N CYS A 124 -10.65 13.62 2.68
CA CYS A 124 -10.19 13.70 1.30
C CYS A 124 -11.24 14.36 0.38
N PRO A 125 -10.86 14.90 -0.79
CA PRO A 125 -11.80 15.63 -1.66
C PRO A 125 -13.03 14.85 -2.12
N ASN A 126 -12.93 13.52 -2.29
CA ASN A 126 -14.03 12.69 -2.76
C ASN A 126 -14.23 11.42 -1.90
N PRO A 127 -14.52 11.53 -0.59
CA PRO A 127 -14.64 10.38 0.31
C PRO A 127 -15.80 9.46 -0.07
N GLU A 128 -16.87 10.00 -0.66
CA GLU A 128 -18.03 9.22 -1.12
C GLU A 128 -17.66 8.17 -2.18
N ARG A 129 -16.57 8.38 -2.92
CA ARG A 129 -16.07 7.44 -3.94
C ARG A 129 -15.37 6.22 -3.36
N ASN A 130 -15.09 6.22 -2.06
CA ASN A 130 -14.53 5.07 -1.34
C ASN A 130 -15.60 4.17 -0.71
N ARG A 131 -16.88 4.56 -0.72
CA ARG A 131 -17.97 3.83 -0.05
C ARG A 131 -18.06 2.35 -0.47
N TYR A 132 -17.90 2.08 -1.76
CA TYR A 132 -17.97 0.70 -2.27
C TYR A 132 -16.81 -0.15 -1.74
N LEU A 133 -15.60 0.38 -1.75
CA LEU A 133 -14.41 -0.32 -1.23
C LEU A 133 -14.55 -0.59 0.27
N ILE A 134 -15.01 0.40 1.04
CA ILE A 134 -15.26 0.26 2.48
C ILE A 134 -16.30 -0.83 2.76
N TYR A 135 -17.39 -0.86 1.98
CA TYR A 135 -18.42 -1.90 2.11
C TYR A 135 -17.87 -3.29 1.82
N VAL A 136 -17.12 -3.43 0.72
CA VAL A 136 -16.50 -4.71 0.34
C VAL A 136 -15.46 -5.14 1.37
N ALA A 137 -14.61 -4.21 1.85
CA ALA A 137 -13.63 -4.47 2.90
C ALA A 137 -14.28 -5.09 4.14
N ARG A 138 -15.37 -4.49 4.62
CA ARG A 138 -16.13 -5.00 5.78
C ARG A 138 -16.70 -6.40 5.57
N ARG A 139 -17.16 -6.71 4.37
CA ARG A 139 -17.65 -8.06 4.02
C ARG A 139 -16.56 -9.13 4.05
N HIS A 140 -15.33 -8.75 3.79
CA HIS A 140 -14.15 -9.62 3.80
C HIS A 140 -13.35 -9.53 5.10
N SER A 141 -13.89 -8.86 6.14
CA SER A 141 -13.20 -8.66 7.44
C SER A 141 -11.85 -7.96 7.30
N VAL A 142 -11.68 -7.13 6.25
CA VAL A 142 -10.50 -6.28 6.07
C VAL A 142 -10.60 -5.09 7.02
N PRO A 143 -9.58 -4.79 7.82
CA PRO A 143 -9.54 -3.60 8.67
C PRO A 143 -9.72 -2.32 7.82
N VAL A 144 -10.60 -1.42 8.29
CA VAL A 144 -10.84 -0.12 7.65
C VAL A 144 -10.46 0.98 8.62
N CYS A 145 -9.54 1.85 8.21
CA CYS A 145 -8.99 2.93 9.02
C CYS A 145 -9.23 4.29 8.34
N GLU A 146 -9.24 5.36 9.15
CA GLU A 146 -9.47 6.72 8.67
C GLU A 146 -8.18 7.55 8.64
N THR A 147 -7.15 7.12 9.39
CA THR A 147 -5.85 7.81 9.42
C THR A 147 -4.73 6.93 8.89
N LEU A 148 -3.69 7.56 8.34
CA LEU A 148 -2.53 6.83 7.84
C LEU A 148 -1.77 6.10 8.97
N PRO A 149 -1.56 6.69 10.17
CA PRO A 149 -0.95 5.96 11.29
C PRO A 149 -1.75 4.72 11.73
N ASP A 150 -3.08 4.79 11.80
CA ASP A 150 -3.91 3.63 12.15
C ASP A 150 -3.86 2.56 11.07
N THR A 151 -3.82 2.96 9.79
CA THR A 151 -3.66 2.03 8.67
C THR A 151 -2.30 1.31 8.72
N ALA A 152 -1.23 2.05 9.08
CA ALA A 152 0.09 1.48 9.29
C ALA A 152 0.10 0.48 10.47
N ALA A 153 -0.51 0.84 11.61
CA ALA A 153 -0.65 -0.04 12.77
C ALA A 153 -1.37 -1.34 12.42
N ALA A 154 -2.48 -1.25 11.67
CA ALA A 154 -3.24 -2.42 11.24
C ALA A 154 -2.43 -3.32 10.28
N ALA A 155 -1.66 -2.74 9.36
CA ALA A 155 -0.77 -3.50 8.48
C ALA A 155 0.34 -4.22 9.27
N LEU A 156 0.96 -3.54 10.24
CA LEU A 156 1.98 -4.14 11.12
C LEU A 156 1.43 -5.28 11.98
N ALA A 157 0.17 -5.18 12.42
CA ALA A 157 -0.49 -6.27 13.14
C ALA A 157 -0.61 -7.54 12.27
N LEU A 158 -0.91 -7.40 10.97
CA LEU A 158 -0.93 -8.53 10.03
C LEU A 158 0.47 -9.13 9.83
N VAL A 159 1.51 -8.29 9.72
CA VAL A 159 2.91 -8.76 9.62
C VAL A 159 3.31 -9.54 10.88
N GLY A 160 3.02 -9.02 12.07
CA GLY A 160 3.30 -9.70 13.35
C GLY A 160 2.60 -11.04 13.45
N ALA A 161 1.33 -11.13 13.05
CA ALA A 161 0.58 -12.39 13.04
C ALA A 161 1.13 -13.40 12.02
N ALA A 162 1.70 -12.94 10.90
CA ALA A 162 2.34 -13.81 9.91
C ALA A 162 3.70 -14.34 10.39
N CYS A 163 4.50 -13.51 11.07
CA CYS A 163 5.80 -13.90 11.64
C CYS A 163 5.68 -14.89 12.81
N SER A 164 4.51 -14.95 13.46
CA SER A 164 4.28 -15.83 14.62
C SER A 164 3.78 -17.23 14.26
N ARG A 165 3.61 -17.52 12.96
CA ARG A 165 3.18 -18.82 12.43
C ARG A 165 4.35 -19.60 11.86
#